data_1f4cd572db68a11b25042583e9dbe7a7
#
_entry.id   1f4cd572db68a11b25042583e9dbe7a7
#
_cell.length_a   1.000
_cell.length_b   1.000
_cell.length_c   1.000
_cell.angle_alpha   90.00
_cell.angle_beta   90.00
_cell.angle_gamma   90.00
#
_symmetry.space_group_name_H-M   'P 1'
#
loop_
_entity.id
_entity.type
_entity.pdbx_description
1 polymer ?
#
loop_
_entity_poly.entity_id
_entity_poly.type
_entity_poly.pdbx_seq_one_letter_code
_entity_poly.pdbx_strand_id
1 'polypeptide(L)'
;MDTRNIEPNITHKVLAKMEAAGKLKAVVTQNIDGLHQKAGSRNVYEIHGTTLKNYCCDCGRKYPADYIFHKAPVPVCEYCKGIIRPDVVLYGESLPDKAVNSAVAAILNADCLIIGGTSLQVYPANTYVSYFRGKHLVVINKEKLNIQLDESDLFIESTLGAVFAEI
;
A
#
# COMPACT_ATOMS: atom_id res chain seq x y z
N MET A 1 10.80 -11.38 4.58
CA MET A 1 11.31 -10.25 3.76
C MET A 1 11.81 -9.18 4.72
N ASP A 2 13.10 -8.87 4.71
CA ASP A 2 13.68 -7.81 5.55
C ASP A 2 13.70 -6.50 4.77
N THR A 3 12.93 -5.51 5.21
CA THR A 3 12.79 -4.20 4.55
C THR A 3 13.61 -3.09 5.22
N ARG A 4 14.36 -3.41 6.28
CA ARG A 4 15.07 -2.41 7.10
C ARG A 4 16.07 -1.55 6.33
N ASN A 5 16.78 -2.18 5.37
CA ASN A 5 17.82 -1.52 4.58
C ASN A 5 17.33 -1.06 3.19
N ILE A 6 16.02 -1.12 2.93
CA ILE A 6 15.44 -0.65 1.68
C ILE A 6 15.05 0.82 1.83
N GLU A 7 15.48 1.64 0.87
CA GLU A 7 15.17 3.06 0.85
C GLU A 7 14.02 3.39 -0.10
N PRO A 8 13.18 4.38 0.24
CA PRO A 8 12.15 4.89 -0.65
C PRO A 8 12.74 5.39 -1.98
N ASN A 9 12.15 4.95 -3.08
CA ASN A 9 12.51 5.43 -4.41
C ASN A 9 11.89 6.81 -4.71
N ILE A 10 12.16 7.33 -5.93
CA ILE A 10 11.67 8.66 -6.35
C ILE A 10 10.14 8.77 -6.27
N THR A 11 9.39 7.73 -6.66
CA THR A 11 7.92 7.73 -6.58
C THR A 11 7.42 7.97 -5.16
N HIS A 12 7.95 7.23 -4.17
CA HIS A 12 7.56 7.41 -2.77
C HIS A 12 7.82 8.84 -2.28
N LYS A 13 8.99 9.39 -2.64
CA LYS A 13 9.42 10.75 -2.24
C LYS A 13 8.55 11.83 -2.87
N VAL A 14 8.19 11.68 -4.15
CA VAL A 14 7.33 12.65 -4.85
C VAL A 14 5.91 12.58 -4.31
N LEU A 15 5.35 11.39 -4.08
CA LEU A 15 4.03 11.25 -3.47
C LEU A 15 3.96 11.91 -2.08
N ALA A 16 5.00 11.76 -1.25
CA ALA A 16 5.08 12.44 0.04
C ALA A 16 5.12 13.97 -0.10
N LYS A 17 5.86 14.50 -1.09
CA LYS A 17 5.87 15.93 -1.40
C LYS A 17 4.51 16.42 -1.89
N MET A 18 3.84 15.68 -2.76
CA MET A 18 2.49 16.01 -3.24
C MET A 18 1.48 16.05 -2.08
N GLU A 19 1.57 15.12 -1.14
CA GLU A 19 0.73 15.13 0.06
C GLU A 19 1.02 16.37 0.93
N ALA A 20 2.30 16.67 1.19
CA ALA A 20 2.70 17.86 1.95
C ALA A 20 2.22 19.16 1.30
N ALA A 21 2.16 19.22 -0.04
CA ALA A 21 1.63 20.34 -0.82
C ALA A 21 0.08 20.35 -0.92
N GLY A 22 -0.62 19.39 -0.29
CA GLY A 22 -2.08 19.27 -0.31
C GLY A 22 -2.68 18.79 -1.64
N LYS A 23 -1.82 18.36 -2.59
CA LYS A 23 -2.23 17.85 -3.90
C LYS A 23 -2.62 16.37 -3.87
N LEU A 24 -2.02 15.56 -3.01
CA LEU A 24 -2.36 14.17 -2.79
C LEU A 24 -3.13 14.02 -1.47
N LYS A 25 -4.26 13.35 -1.50
CA LYS A 25 -5.11 13.14 -0.31
C LYS A 25 -4.77 11.87 0.44
N ALA A 26 -4.46 10.81 -0.28
CA ALA A 26 -4.08 9.53 0.30
C ALA A 26 -3.30 8.66 -0.68
N VAL A 27 -2.57 7.69 -0.15
CA VAL A 27 -2.00 6.56 -0.87
C VAL A 27 -2.73 5.30 -0.44
N VAL A 28 -3.28 4.55 -1.39
CA VAL A 28 -3.81 3.20 -1.18
C VAL A 28 -2.80 2.22 -1.76
N THR A 29 -2.27 1.33 -0.94
CA THR A 29 -1.20 0.43 -1.38
C THR A 29 -1.48 -1.02 -1.01
N GLN A 30 -1.10 -1.93 -1.90
CA GLN A 30 -1.03 -3.37 -1.65
C GLN A 30 0.32 -3.79 -1.06
N ASN A 31 1.32 -2.90 -1.09
CA ASN A 31 2.64 -3.15 -0.54
C ASN A 31 2.61 -3.15 0.99
N ILE A 32 3.46 -3.99 1.57
CA ILE A 32 3.54 -4.23 3.02
C ILE A 32 4.85 -3.72 3.63
N ASP A 33 5.66 -2.98 2.85
CA ASP A 33 7.05 -2.63 3.16
C ASP A 33 7.21 -1.36 4.00
N GLY A 34 6.16 -0.53 4.12
CA GLY A 34 6.20 0.74 4.85
C GLY A 34 7.01 1.85 4.20
N LEU A 35 7.39 1.71 2.91
CA LEU A 35 8.24 2.69 2.23
C LEU A 35 7.56 4.04 1.99
N HIS A 36 6.25 4.07 1.84
CA HIS A 36 5.50 5.34 1.75
C HIS A 36 5.63 6.15 3.03
N GLN A 37 5.45 5.53 4.20
CA GLN A 37 5.61 6.17 5.49
C GLN A 37 7.06 6.58 5.73
N LYS A 38 8.02 5.74 5.35
CA LYS A 38 9.47 6.04 5.42
C LYS A 38 9.84 7.25 4.55
N ALA A 39 9.13 7.46 3.43
CA ALA A 39 9.30 8.63 2.56
C ALA A 39 8.66 9.91 3.12
N GLY A 40 7.79 9.81 4.14
CA GLY A 40 7.11 10.94 4.77
C GLY A 40 5.61 11.05 4.49
N SER A 41 5.01 10.13 3.72
CA SER A 41 3.56 10.08 3.54
C SER A 41 2.84 9.75 4.85
N ARG A 42 1.73 10.42 5.12
CA ARG A 42 0.97 10.32 6.37
C ARG A 42 -0.34 9.56 6.21
N ASN A 43 -1.05 9.80 5.10
CA ASN A 43 -2.33 9.16 4.79
C ASN A 43 -2.09 7.96 3.88
N VAL A 44 -1.62 6.85 4.47
CA VAL A 44 -1.32 5.61 3.74
C VAL A 44 -2.24 4.51 4.24
N TYR A 45 -3.01 3.92 3.32
CA TYR A 45 -3.91 2.79 3.60
C TYR A 45 -3.29 1.51 3.05
N GLU A 46 -2.64 0.75 3.93
CA GLU A 46 -1.99 -0.54 3.64
C GLU A 46 -3.05 -1.65 3.68
N ILE A 47 -3.72 -1.90 2.54
CA ILE A 47 -4.85 -2.84 2.48
C ILE A 47 -4.45 -4.32 2.67
N HIS A 48 -3.18 -4.65 2.51
CA HIS A 48 -2.63 -5.97 2.81
C HIS A 48 -1.84 -6.02 4.13
N GLY A 49 -2.01 -5.00 5.00
CA GLY A 49 -1.27 -4.91 6.24
C GLY A 49 0.18 -4.46 6.08
N THR A 50 1.02 -4.75 7.06
CA THR A 50 2.40 -4.27 7.09
C THR A 50 3.34 -5.21 7.84
N THR A 51 4.59 -5.31 7.38
CA THR A 51 5.66 -6.04 8.08
C THR A 51 6.22 -5.29 9.29
N LEU A 52 5.88 -3.99 9.42
CA LEU A 52 6.37 -3.16 10.53
C LEU A 52 5.67 -3.44 11.86
N LYS A 53 4.49 -4.08 11.82
CA LYS A 53 3.70 -4.49 12.99
C LYS A 53 3.64 -6.00 13.06
N ASN A 54 3.82 -6.53 14.26
CA ASN A 54 3.82 -7.97 14.48
C ASN A 54 3.05 -8.28 15.76
N TYR A 55 2.48 -9.46 15.87
CA TYR A 55 1.71 -9.88 17.03
C TYR A 55 1.83 -11.38 17.31
N CYS A 56 1.67 -11.76 18.58
CA CYS A 56 1.57 -13.16 18.97
C CYS A 56 0.21 -13.71 18.58
N CYS A 57 0.18 -14.87 17.92
CA CYS A 57 -1.05 -15.52 17.49
C CYS A 57 -1.95 -15.95 18.68
N ASP A 58 -1.35 -16.26 19.83
CA ASP A 58 -2.08 -16.81 20.97
C ASP A 58 -2.59 -15.74 21.94
N CYS A 59 -1.74 -14.75 22.28
CA CYS A 59 -2.09 -13.74 23.30
C CYS A 59 -2.28 -12.31 22.74
N GLY A 60 -2.09 -12.10 21.43
CA GLY A 60 -2.28 -10.80 20.79
C GLY A 60 -1.23 -9.72 21.14
N ARG A 61 -0.20 -10.06 21.95
CA ARG A 61 0.85 -9.09 22.31
C ARG A 61 1.58 -8.60 21.08
N LYS A 62 1.74 -7.28 20.97
CA LYS A 62 2.39 -6.62 19.82
C LYS A 62 3.90 -6.59 19.98
N TYR A 63 4.59 -6.70 18.84
CA TYR A 63 6.03 -6.69 18.74
C TYR A 63 6.48 -5.79 17.59
N PRO A 64 7.57 -5.02 17.74
CA PRO A 64 8.15 -4.23 16.65
C PRO A 64 8.86 -5.15 15.64
N ALA A 65 9.09 -4.64 14.44
CA ALA A 65 9.79 -5.37 13.38
C ALA A 65 11.16 -5.88 13.82
N ASP A 66 11.94 -5.06 14.53
CA ASP A 66 13.28 -5.42 14.99
C ASP A 66 13.31 -6.66 15.88
N TYR A 67 12.27 -6.86 16.68
CA TYR A 67 12.16 -8.09 17.50
C TYR A 67 12.15 -9.35 16.64
N ILE A 68 11.43 -9.30 15.50
CA ILE A 68 11.29 -10.43 14.58
C ILE A 68 12.60 -10.77 13.89
N PHE A 69 13.30 -9.75 13.41
CA PHE A 69 14.53 -9.94 12.64
C PHE A 69 15.73 -10.44 13.47
N HIS A 70 15.68 -10.28 14.80
CA HIS A 70 16.71 -10.79 15.70
C HIS A 70 16.40 -12.18 16.28
N LYS A 71 15.23 -12.74 16.03
CA LYS A 71 14.77 -14.04 16.54
C LYS A 71 14.58 -15.04 15.39
N ALA A 72 15.61 -15.78 15.05
CA ALA A 72 15.56 -16.82 14.03
C ALA A 72 15.36 -18.21 14.65
N PRO A 73 14.84 -19.21 13.87
CA PRO A 73 14.16 -19.09 12.58
C PRO A 73 12.68 -18.72 12.71
N VAL A 74 12.05 -18.97 13.85
CA VAL A 74 10.64 -18.67 14.14
C VAL A 74 10.57 -17.85 15.43
N PRO A 75 10.11 -16.57 15.36
CA PRO A 75 9.99 -15.74 16.54
C PRO A 75 8.85 -16.22 17.44
N VAL A 76 9.13 -16.30 18.74
CA VAL A 76 8.17 -16.75 19.76
C VAL A 76 7.94 -15.65 20.80
N CYS A 77 6.72 -15.60 21.30
CA CYS A 77 6.30 -14.68 22.33
C CYS A 77 7.05 -14.95 23.65
N GLU A 78 7.63 -13.92 24.23
CA GLU A 78 8.35 -14.04 25.53
C GLU A 78 7.40 -14.39 26.68
N TYR A 79 6.13 -13.99 26.56
CA TYR A 79 5.11 -14.17 27.57
C TYR A 79 4.46 -15.57 27.55
N CYS A 80 3.86 -15.96 26.40
CA CYS A 80 3.07 -17.19 26.31
C CYS A 80 3.71 -18.29 25.44
N LYS A 81 4.90 -18.02 24.84
CA LYS A 81 5.62 -18.92 23.94
C LYS A 81 4.92 -19.18 22.60
N GLY A 82 3.79 -18.54 22.33
CA GLY A 82 3.08 -18.62 21.05
C GLY A 82 3.89 -18.02 19.90
N ILE A 83 3.56 -18.40 18.68
CA ILE A 83 4.23 -17.91 17.46
C ILE A 83 3.89 -16.43 17.24
N ILE A 84 4.90 -15.65 16.84
CA ILE A 84 4.71 -14.27 16.43
C ILE A 84 4.71 -14.20 14.91
N ARG A 85 3.71 -13.50 14.35
CA ARG A 85 3.60 -13.25 12.91
C ARG A 85 3.51 -11.76 12.59
N PRO A 86 3.88 -11.35 11.37
CA PRO A 86 3.61 -9.99 10.89
C PRO A 86 2.10 -9.76 10.70
N ASP A 87 1.69 -8.50 10.85
CA ASP A 87 0.31 -8.03 10.59
C ASP A 87 0.10 -7.84 9.08
N VAL A 88 0.23 -8.95 8.34
CA VAL A 88 0.13 -9.03 6.88
C VAL A 88 -0.98 -9.99 6.53
N VAL A 89 -1.80 -9.63 5.55
CA VAL A 89 -2.87 -10.47 5.02
C VAL A 89 -2.27 -11.56 4.13
N LEU A 90 -2.56 -12.82 4.48
CA LEU A 90 -2.17 -13.98 3.69
C LEU A 90 -3.33 -14.44 2.80
N TYR A 91 -3.04 -15.31 1.83
CA TYR A 91 -4.08 -15.91 0.99
C TYR A 91 -5.13 -16.63 1.84
N GLY A 92 -6.41 -16.34 1.57
CA GLY A 92 -7.54 -16.86 2.33
C GLY A 92 -7.92 -16.05 3.57
N GLU A 93 -7.16 -15.03 3.94
CA GLU A 93 -7.50 -14.11 5.03
C GLU A 93 -8.28 -12.89 4.51
N SER A 94 -9.17 -12.36 5.35
CA SER A 94 -9.90 -11.14 5.05
C SER A 94 -9.00 -9.90 5.13
N LEU A 95 -9.26 -8.92 4.28
CA LEU A 95 -8.57 -7.63 4.35
C LEU A 95 -9.01 -6.85 5.61
N PRO A 96 -8.14 -5.99 6.18
CA PRO A 96 -8.46 -5.22 7.38
C PRO A 96 -9.56 -4.17 7.09
N ASP A 97 -10.75 -4.33 7.67
CA ASP A 97 -11.93 -3.49 7.42
C ASP A 97 -11.64 -1.99 7.54
N LYS A 98 -10.88 -1.60 8.55
CA LYS A 98 -10.53 -0.19 8.76
C LYS A 98 -9.71 0.38 7.59
N ALA A 99 -8.71 -0.34 7.10
CA ALA A 99 -7.89 0.10 5.99
C ALA A 99 -8.70 0.15 4.70
N VAL A 100 -9.52 -0.87 4.45
CA VAL A 100 -10.41 -0.97 3.29
C VAL A 100 -11.42 0.16 3.28
N ASN A 101 -12.15 0.38 4.37
CA ASN A 101 -13.16 1.44 4.46
C ASN A 101 -12.56 2.83 4.25
N SER A 102 -11.36 3.07 4.80
CA SER A 102 -10.64 4.33 4.60
C SER A 102 -10.17 4.49 3.16
N ALA A 103 -9.66 3.43 2.54
CA ALA A 103 -9.25 3.43 1.13
C ALA A 103 -10.43 3.70 0.20
N VAL A 104 -11.55 3.01 0.38
CA VAL A 104 -12.79 3.21 -0.39
C VAL A 104 -13.31 4.63 -0.23
N ALA A 105 -13.34 5.16 1.00
CA ALA A 105 -13.75 6.53 1.25
C ALA A 105 -12.83 7.55 0.54
N ALA A 106 -11.51 7.32 0.55
CA ALA A 106 -10.57 8.19 -0.16
C ALA A 106 -10.78 8.14 -1.68
N ILE A 107 -11.01 6.97 -2.26
CA ILE A 107 -11.28 6.78 -3.69
C ILE A 107 -12.60 7.44 -4.10
N LEU A 108 -13.66 7.27 -3.31
CA LEU A 108 -14.98 7.88 -3.57
C LEU A 108 -14.93 9.41 -3.58
N ASN A 109 -14.09 10.02 -2.75
CA ASN A 109 -13.97 11.46 -2.60
C ASN A 109 -12.85 12.09 -3.45
N ALA A 110 -12.14 11.31 -4.26
CA ALA A 110 -11.10 11.80 -5.13
C ALA A 110 -11.70 12.41 -6.41
N ASP A 111 -11.18 13.55 -6.83
CA ASP A 111 -11.45 14.15 -8.14
C ASP A 111 -10.55 13.59 -9.25
N CYS A 112 -9.37 13.10 -8.86
CA CYS A 112 -8.43 12.39 -9.72
C CYS A 112 -7.92 11.12 -9.00
N LEU A 113 -7.93 9.99 -9.70
CA LEU A 113 -7.35 8.73 -9.23
C LEU A 113 -6.16 8.36 -10.11
N ILE A 114 -5.00 8.14 -9.48
CA ILE A 114 -3.81 7.64 -10.16
C ILE A 114 -3.63 6.17 -9.80
N ILE A 115 -3.63 5.30 -10.80
CA ILE A 115 -3.35 3.87 -10.65
C ILE A 115 -1.97 3.59 -11.20
N GLY A 116 -1.11 2.91 -10.45
CA GLY A 116 0.23 2.64 -10.94
C GLY A 116 0.89 1.39 -10.39
N GLY A 117 1.73 0.75 -11.22
CA GLY A 117 2.57 -0.37 -10.83
C GLY A 117 1.80 -1.61 -10.35
N THR A 118 0.62 -1.86 -10.89
CA THR A 118 -0.23 -3.00 -10.51
C THR A 118 -0.71 -3.74 -11.75
N SER A 119 -0.95 -5.05 -11.61
CA SER A 119 -1.64 -5.83 -12.64
C SER A 119 -3.17 -5.71 -12.59
N LEU A 120 -3.72 -5.15 -11.49
CA LEU A 120 -5.15 -5.17 -11.16
C LEU A 120 -5.80 -6.56 -11.17
N GLN A 121 -5.00 -7.62 -10.95
CA GLN A 121 -5.51 -9.00 -10.95
C GLN A 121 -5.81 -9.54 -9.54
N VAL A 122 -5.29 -8.90 -8.49
CA VAL A 122 -5.44 -9.36 -7.12
C VAL A 122 -6.79 -8.94 -6.56
N TYR A 123 -7.67 -9.93 -6.37
CA TYR A 123 -8.96 -9.75 -5.70
C TYR A 123 -8.79 -9.75 -4.17
N PRO A 124 -9.56 -8.97 -3.39
CA PRO A 124 -10.59 -8.00 -3.82
C PRO A 124 -10.05 -6.58 -4.10
N ALA A 125 -8.76 -6.34 -3.95
CA ALA A 125 -8.17 -5.01 -4.07
C ALA A 125 -8.42 -4.34 -5.43
N ASN A 126 -8.46 -5.12 -6.52
CA ASN A 126 -8.77 -4.64 -7.86
C ASN A 126 -10.18 -4.05 -7.98
N THR A 127 -11.13 -4.49 -7.15
CA THR A 127 -12.51 -4.00 -7.21
C THR A 127 -12.66 -2.58 -6.65
N TYR A 128 -11.71 -2.11 -5.85
CA TYR A 128 -11.83 -0.79 -5.21
C TYR A 128 -11.76 0.36 -6.22
N VAL A 129 -11.10 0.17 -7.36
CA VAL A 129 -11.09 1.15 -8.46
C VAL A 129 -12.51 1.45 -8.96
N SER A 130 -13.41 0.48 -8.94
CA SER A 130 -14.81 0.65 -9.37
C SER A 130 -15.62 1.61 -8.48
N TYR A 131 -15.13 1.98 -7.31
CA TYR A 131 -15.75 3.00 -6.46
C TYR A 131 -15.40 4.43 -6.88
N PHE A 132 -14.41 4.63 -7.75
CA PHE A 132 -14.05 5.97 -8.23
C PHE A 132 -15.21 6.64 -8.96
N ARG A 133 -15.45 7.90 -8.64
CA ARG A 133 -16.54 8.74 -9.20
C ARG A 133 -16.04 10.12 -9.63
N GLY A 134 -14.72 10.34 -9.58
CA GLY A 134 -14.11 11.59 -9.98
C GLY A 134 -14.05 11.76 -11.50
N LYS A 135 -13.38 12.82 -11.93
CA LYS A 135 -13.37 13.25 -13.35
C LYS A 135 -12.20 12.65 -14.14
N HIS A 136 -11.09 12.34 -13.50
CA HIS A 136 -9.84 11.98 -14.19
C HIS A 136 -9.24 10.71 -13.60
N LEU A 137 -9.11 9.70 -14.43
CA LEU A 137 -8.37 8.49 -14.11
C LEU A 137 -7.04 8.50 -14.86
N VAL A 138 -5.94 8.39 -14.12
CA VAL A 138 -4.59 8.29 -14.69
C VAL A 138 -4.04 6.91 -14.40
N VAL A 139 -3.66 6.19 -15.42
CA VAL A 139 -3.04 4.85 -15.30
C VAL A 139 -1.59 4.94 -15.76
N ILE A 140 -0.66 4.60 -14.88
CA ILE A 140 0.77 4.55 -15.17
C ILE A 140 1.24 3.12 -15.00
N ASN A 141 1.48 2.42 -16.08
CA ASN A 141 1.91 1.02 -16.03
C ASN A 141 2.76 0.64 -17.24
N LYS A 142 3.61 -0.37 -17.11
CA LYS A 142 4.44 -0.88 -18.22
C LYS A 142 3.63 -1.63 -19.26
N GLU A 143 2.51 -2.21 -18.85
CA GLU A 143 1.64 -3.02 -19.68
C GLU A 143 0.23 -2.47 -19.59
N LYS A 144 -0.54 -2.64 -20.67
CA LYS A 144 -1.96 -2.27 -20.66
C LYS A 144 -2.71 -3.08 -19.63
N LEU A 145 -3.52 -2.39 -18.84
CA LEU A 145 -4.42 -3.01 -17.88
C LEU A 145 -5.79 -3.27 -18.53
N ASN A 146 -6.47 -4.31 -18.07
CA ASN A 146 -7.87 -4.56 -18.46
C ASN A 146 -8.80 -3.63 -17.66
N ILE A 147 -8.77 -2.34 -18.01
CA ILE A 147 -9.60 -1.30 -17.41
C ILE A 147 -10.17 -0.46 -18.55
N GLN A 148 -11.45 -0.11 -18.43
CA GLN A 148 -12.10 0.79 -19.37
C GLN A 148 -11.68 2.23 -19.05
N LEU A 149 -11.20 2.95 -20.06
CA LEU A 149 -10.80 4.36 -19.97
C LEU A 149 -11.69 5.18 -20.88
N ASP A 150 -12.06 6.37 -20.42
CA ASP A 150 -12.81 7.37 -21.17
C ASP A 150 -11.88 8.37 -21.83
N GLU A 151 -12.42 9.28 -22.67
CA GLU A 151 -11.64 10.33 -23.37
C GLU A 151 -10.94 11.31 -22.42
N SER A 152 -11.45 11.46 -21.18
CA SER A 152 -10.84 12.29 -20.13
C SER A 152 -9.77 11.61 -19.31
N ASP A 153 -9.57 10.31 -19.52
CA ASP A 153 -8.62 9.47 -18.78
C ASP A 153 -7.28 9.40 -19.51
N LEU A 154 -6.22 9.11 -18.78
CA LEU A 154 -4.87 9.06 -19.31
C LEU A 154 -4.21 7.71 -19.01
N PHE A 155 -3.72 7.04 -20.07
CA PHE A 155 -2.82 5.91 -19.93
C PHE A 155 -1.40 6.32 -20.30
N ILE A 156 -0.45 6.12 -19.37
CA ILE A 156 0.98 6.38 -19.59
C ILE A 156 1.71 5.03 -19.53
N GLU A 157 2.18 4.57 -20.68
CA GLU A 157 2.99 3.34 -20.78
C GLU A 157 4.41 3.64 -20.33
N SER A 158 4.66 3.50 -19.03
CA SER A 158 5.96 3.80 -18.41
C SER A 158 6.08 3.17 -17.03
N THR A 159 7.25 3.35 -16.41
CA THR A 159 7.43 3.07 -14.99
C THR A 159 6.96 4.25 -14.15
N LEU A 160 6.41 3.98 -12.96
CA LEU A 160 6.09 5.04 -12.00
C LEU A 160 7.29 5.95 -11.71
N GLY A 161 8.49 5.35 -11.55
CA GLY A 161 9.70 6.11 -11.26
C GLY A 161 10.08 7.09 -12.35
N ALA A 162 9.92 6.72 -13.63
CA ALA A 162 10.20 7.62 -14.75
C ALA A 162 9.22 8.79 -14.78
N VAL A 163 7.91 8.52 -14.66
CA VAL A 163 6.89 9.58 -14.68
C VAL A 163 7.04 10.53 -13.49
N PHE A 164 7.22 9.99 -12.28
CA PHE A 164 7.36 10.83 -11.08
C PHE A 164 8.72 11.53 -10.97
N ALA A 165 9.72 11.19 -11.78
CA ALA A 165 10.96 11.94 -11.87
C ALA A 165 10.81 13.26 -12.65
N GLU A 166 9.75 13.39 -13.46
CA GLU A 166 9.43 14.59 -14.27
C GLU A 166 8.57 15.62 -13.50
N ILE A 167 8.06 15.24 -12.31
CA ILE A 167 7.21 16.07 -11.44
C ILE A 167 8.02 16.62 -10.27
#